data_1b0e3655d7f47c47d2b21fd6609fb4dd
#
_entry.id   1b0e3655d7f47c47d2b21fd6609fb4dd
#
_cell.length_a   1.000
_cell.length_b   1.000
_cell.length_c   1.000
_cell.angle_alpha   90.00
_cell.angle_beta   90.00
_cell.angle_gamma   90.00
#
_symmetry.space_group_name_H-M   'P 1'
#
loop_
_entity.id
_entity.type
_entity.pdbx_description
1 polymer ?
#
loop_
_entity_poly.entity_id
_entity_poly.type
_entity_poly.pdbx_seq_one_letter_code
_entity_poly.pdbx_strand_id
1 'polypeptide(L)'
;MRWIALISLTAWSFNAAAQKVFTVDYASQADVKLFVVDYASQADLCVFKVDYASRAKGNEGHWFWVDYASQADKKVFFVDYASQADVKIFFVEYASRAEWRSQQKKHLMY
;
A
#
# COMPACT_ATOMS: atom_id res chain seq x y z
N MET A 1 -29.37 11.46 -27.18
CA MET A 1 -29.10 11.29 -26.65
C MET A 1 -28.33 11.12 -26.16
N ARG A 2 -28.05 11.20 -25.85
CA ARG A 2 -27.46 10.92 -25.26
C ARG A 2 -26.64 10.61 -24.67
N TRP A 3 -26.48 10.60 -24.52
CA TRP A 3 -25.88 10.21 -23.91
C TRP A 3 -25.26 9.74 -23.30
N ILE A 4 -25.15 9.59 -23.18
CA ILE A 4 -24.73 9.14 -22.48
C ILE A 4 -23.86 8.60 -22.22
N ALA A 5 -23.75 8.47 -22.38
CA ALA A 5 -23.08 7.88 -22.11
C ALA A 5 -22.14 7.69 -21.82
N LEU A 6 -21.91 7.98 -21.70
CA LEU A 6 -21.07 7.82 -21.31
C LEU A 6 -20.41 7.64 -20.54
N ILE A 7 -20.35 7.75 -20.20
CA ILE A 7 -19.91 7.58 -19.31
C ILE A 7 -19.31 6.94 -18.78
N SER A 8 -19.28 6.76 -18.81
CA SER A 8 -18.87 6.21 -18.20
C SER A 8 -17.97 5.73 -17.96
N LEU A 9 -17.76 5.74 -18.15
CA LEU A 9 -17.00 5.26 -17.92
C LEU A 9 -15.98 5.26 -17.44
N THR A 10 -15.68 5.57 -17.38
CA THR A 10 -14.86 5.77 -16.88
C THR A 10 -14.41 5.33 -15.90
N ALA A 11 -14.66 5.38 -15.61
CA ALA A 11 -14.42 5.13 -14.56
C ALA A 11 -13.76 4.19 -14.18
N TRP A 12 -13.42 3.83 -14.10
CA TRP A 12 -13.01 2.91 -13.60
C TRP A 12 -11.78 2.59 -13.49
N SER A 13 -11.44 2.47 -13.91
CA SER A 13 -10.28 2.09 -14.10
C SER A 13 -9.36 2.30 -13.06
N PHE A 14 -9.45 3.12 -12.40
CA PHE A 14 -8.57 3.32 -11.49
C PHE A 14 -8.40 2.38 -10.51
N ASN A 15 -9.13 1.62 -10.45
CA ASN A 15 -9.02 0.69 -9.52
C ASN A 15 -7.87 -0.13 -9.69
N ALA A 16 -7.17 0.06 -10.62
CA ALA A 16 -6.03 -0.72 -10.76
C ALA A 16 -4.94 -0.16 -9.95
N ALA A 17 -5.17 0.24 -8.83
CA ALA A 17 -4.14 0.80 -8.01
C ALA A 17 -3.03 -0.20 -7.83
N ALA A 18 -1.86 0.11 -8.26
CA ALA A 18 -0.70 -0.68 -7.98
C ALA A 18 -0.11 -0.12 -6.69
N GLN A 19 0.56 -0.97 -5.94
CA GLN A 19 1.13 -0.54 -4.68
C GLN A 19 2.64 -0.40 -4.84
N LYS A 20 3.04 0.65 -5.54
CA LYS A 20 4.44 1.00 -5.66
C LYS A 20 4.78 1.96 -4.54
N VAL A 21 5.75 1.62 -3.73
CA VAL A 21 6.08 2.41 -2.55
C VAL A 21 7.52 2.90 -2.61
N PHE A 22 7.76 4.04 -2.01
CA PHE A 22 9.08 4.62 -1.89
C PHE A 22 9.30 5.04 -0.44
N THR A 23 10.43 4.64 0.13
CA THR A 23 10.75 4.97 1.52
C THR A 23 11.41 6.34 1.57
N VAL A 24 10.82 7.26 2.32
CA VAL A 24 11.36 8.59 2.48
C VAL A 24 12.19 8.69 3.76
N ASP A 25 13.05 9.69 3.84
CA ASP A 25 13.98 9.85 4.96
C ASP A 25 13.36 10.59 6.15
N TYR A 26 12.28 11.30 5.95
CA TYR A 26 11.65 12.10 6.99
C TYR A 26 10.15 11.89 7.03
N ALA A 27 9.63 11.83 8.25
CA ALA A 27 8.18 11.60 8.44
C ALA A 27 7.34 12.66 7.73
N SER A 28 7.83 13.89 7.67
CA SER A 28 7.09 14.98 7.04
C SER A 28 6.87 14.79 5.55
N GLN A 29 7.64 13.91 4.92
CA GLN A 29 7.54 13.64 3.49
C GLN A 29 6.66 12.45 3.19
N ALA A 30 6.21 11.73 4.20
CA ALA A 30 5.50 10.47 4.01
C ALA A 30 4.00 10.66 3.85
N ASP A 31 3.41 9.81 3.01
CA ASP A 31 1.96 9.71 2.93
C ASP A 31 1.44 8.82 4.07
N VAL A 32 2.23 7.82 4.46
CA VAL A 32 1.84 6.85 5.48
C VAL A 32 3.04 6.51 6.34
N LYS A 33 2.85 6.46 7.65
CA LYS A 33 3.90 6.05 8.58
C LYS A 33 3.66 4.60 8.96
N LEU A 34 4.71 3.80 8.86
CA LEU A 34 4.63 2.36 9.06
C LEU A 34 5.50 1.90 10.23
N PHE A 35 5.02 0.91 10.95
CA PHE A 35 5.81 0.23 11.97
C PHE A 35 5.79 -1.27 11.67
N VAL A 36 6.97 -1.90 11.62
CA VAL A 36 7.08 -3.33 11.36
C VAL A 36 6.94 -4.08 12.68
N VAL A 37 5.95 -4.97 12.75
CA VAL A 37 5.72 -5.77 13.95
C VAL A 37 6.37 -7.14 13.80
N ASP A 38 6.55 -7.84 14.92
CA ASP A 38 7.23 -9.13 14.94
C ASP A 38 6.32 -10.30 14.61
N TYR A 39 5.01 -10.12 14.73
CA TYR A 39 4.06 -11.20 14.52
C TYR A 39 2.87 -10.74 13.69
N ALA A 40 2.40 -11.60 12.79
CA ALA A 40 1.25 -11.29 11.95
C ALA A 40 0.02 -10.89 12.77
N SER A 41 -0.15 -11.47 13.94
CA SER A 41 -1.31 -11.18 14.80
C SER A 41 -1.35 -9.74 15.29
N GLN A 42 -0.21 -9.05 15.24
CA GLN A 42 -0.11 -7.67 15.67
C GLN A 42 -0.25 -6.67 14.52
N ALA A 43 -0.29 -7.18 13.29
CA ALA A 43 -0.27 -6.30 12.10
C ALA A 43 -1.65 -5.84 11.69
N ASP A 44 -1.70 -4.65 11.10
CA ASP A 44 -2.89 -4.17 10.42
C ASP A 44 -2.91 -4.71 9.00
N LEU A 45 -1.73 -4.92 8.42
CA LEU A 45 -1.56 -5.37 7.05
C LEU A 45 -0.38 -6.32 6.96
N CYS A 46 -0.59 -7.48 6.34
CA CYS A 46 0.50 -8.39 6.02
C CYS A 46 0.96 -8.08 4.60
N VAL A 47 2.24 -7.79 4.44
CA VAL A 47 2.81 -7.31 3.19
C VAL A 47 3.73 -8.35 2.56
N PHE A 48 3.55 -8.58 1.28
CA PHE A 48 4.46 -9.41 0.49
C PHE A 48 5.19 -8.49 -0.49
N LYS A 49 6.53 -8.54 -0.46
CA LYS A 49 7.35 -7.73 -1.37
C LYS A 49 7.44 -8.46 -2.70
N VAL A 50 6.88 -7.84 -3.74
CA VAL A 50 6.94 -8.45 -5.07
C VAL A 50 8.22 -8.02 -5.76
N ASP A 51 8.71 -8.86 -6.69
CA ASP A 51 9.97 -8.61 -7.38
C ASP A 51 9.85 -7.72 -8.60
N TYR A 52 8.64 -7.58 -9.12
CA TYR A 52 8.39 -6.81 -10.33
C TYR A 52 7.20 -5.91 -10.15
N ALA A 53 7.29 -4.70 -10.69
CA ALA A 53 6.20 -3.72 -10.58
C ALA A 53 4.88 -4.27 -11.09
N SER A 54 4.93 -5.11 -12.11
CA SER A 54 3.71 -5.70 -12.69
C SER A 54 2.93 -6.59 -11.72
N ARG A 55 3.58 -7.00 -10.62
CA ARG A 55 2.94 -7.84 -9.62
C ARG A 55 2.37 -7.05 -8.45
N ALA A 56 2.62 -5.74 -8.42
CA ALA A 56 2.12 -4.90 -7.35
C ALA A 56 0.71 -4.43 -7.72
N LYS A 57 -0.27 -5.32 -7.54
CA LYS A 57 -1.64 -5.06 -7.97
C LYS A 57 -2.57 -4.86 -6.80
N GLY A 58 -3.51 -3.97 -6.99
CA GLY A 58 -4.57 -3.74 -6.02
C GLY A 58 -4.06 -3.22 -4.70
N ASN A 59 -4.89 -3.33 -3.67
CA ASN A 59 -4.54 -2.86 -2.34
C ASN A 59 -4.70 -4.01 -1.35
N GLU A 60 -3.93 -5.08 -1.58
CA GLU A 60 -3.99 -6.26 -0.73
C GLU A 60 -2.63 -6.64 -0.14
N GLY A 61 -1.70 -5.68 -0.12
CA GLY A 61 -0.42 -5.92 0.50
C GLY A 61 0.68 -6.42 -0.42
N HIS A 62 0.46 -6.40 -1.72
CA HIS A 62 1.52 -6.77 -2.67
C HIS A 62 2.25 -5.49 -3.08
N TRP A 63 3.39 -5.25 -2.47
CA TRP A 63 4.13 -3.99 -2.63
C TRP A 63 5.41 -4.17 -3.43
N PHE A 64 5.66 -3.20 -4.33
CA PHE A 64 6.92 -3.11 -5.05
C PHE A 64 7.61 -1.81 -4.66
N TRP A 65 8.86 -1.92 -4.20
CA TRP A 65 9.64 -0.74 -3.83
C TRP A 65 10.29 -0.16 -5.07
N VAL A 66 10.03 1.13 -5.32
CA VAL A 66 10.62 1.83 -6.45
C VAL A 66 11.83 2.63 -6.00
N ASP A 67 12.68 3.00 -6.97
CA ASP A 67 13.92 3.71 -6.69
C ASP A 67 13.77 5.21 -6.57
N TYR A 68 12.67 5.76 -7.06
CA TYR A 68 12.45 7.20 -7.07
C TYR A 68 11.06 7.53 -6.60
N ALA A 69 10.96 8.62 -5.80
CA ALA A 69 9.67 9.05 -5.26
C ALA A 69 8.63 9.32 -6.35
N SER A 70 9.09 9.83 -7.50
CA SER A 70 8.17 10.15 -8.61
C SER A 70 7.45 8.92 -9.18
N GLN A 71 7.98 7.73 -8.91
CA GLN A 71 7.39 6.49 -9.42
C GLN A 71 6.45 5.83 -8.42
N ALA A 72 6.37 6.37 -7.21
CA ALA A 72 5.62 5.71 -6.14
C ALA A 72 4.16 6.11 -6.12
N ASP A 73 3.30 5.16 -5.75
CA ASP A 73 1.90 5.43 -5.46
C ASP A 73 1.80 5.98 -4.05
N LYS A 74 2.65 5.51 -3.14
CA LYS A 74 2.68 5.96 -1.75
C LYS A 74 4.11 6.13 -1.28
N LYS A 75 4.37 7.23 -0.57
CA LYS A 75 5.64 7.45 0.09
C LYS A 75 5.47 7.06 1.55
N VAL A 76 6.36 6.19 2.03
CA VAL A 76 6.24 5.63 3.37
C VAL A 76 7.45 5.99 4.22
N PHE A 77 7.24 6.11 5.51
CA PHE A 77 8.30 6.35 6.48
C PHE A 77 8.16 5.33 7.61
N PHE A 78 9.26 4.64 7.92
CA PHE A 78 9.24 3.64 8.97
C PHE A 78 9.54 4.33 10.31
N VAL A 79 8.61 4.20 11.25
CA VAL A 79 8.77 4.82 12.57
C VAL A 79 9.36 3.81 13.55
N ASP A 80 9.92 4.32 14.64
CA ASP A 80 10.58 3.49 15.64
C ASP A 80 9.64 2.90 16.67
N TYR A 81 8.44 3.46 16.79
CA TYR A 81 7.47 3.03 17.81
C TYR A 81 6.10 2.83 17.21
N ALA A 82 5.43 1.75 17.63
CA ALA A 82 4.09 1.44 17.11
C ALA A 82 3.10 2.57 17.30
N SER A 83 3.24 3.33 18.40
CA SER A 83 2.32 4.43 18.69
C SER A 83 2.38 5.57 17.67
N GLN A 84 3.46 5.63 16.89
CA GLN A 84 3.64 6.67 15.89
C GLN A 84 3.17 6.25 14.51
N ALA A 85 2.80 5.00 14.33
CA ALA A 85 2.47 4.46 13.02
C ALA A 85 1.02 4.68 12.63
N ASP A 86 0.81 4.90 11.34
CA ASP A 86 -0.55 4.90 10.78
C ASP A 86 -0.99 3.47 10.53
N VAL A 87 -0.06 2.61 10.10
CA VAL A 87 -0.33 1.21 9.79
C VAL A 87 0.80 0.35 10.33
N LYS A 88 0.45 -0.72 11.04
CA LYS A 88 1.43 -1.71 11.50
C LYS A 88 1.48 -2.82 10.47
N ILE A 89 2.68 -3.16 10.00
CA ILE A 89 2.82 -4.15 8.94
C ILE A 89 3.68 -5.33 9.41
N PHE A 90 3.42 -6.48 8.80
CA PHE A 90 4.22 -7.68 9.00
C PHE A 90 4.55 -8.23 7.61
N PHE A 91 5.84 -8.47 7.34
CA PHE A 91 6.25 -9.00 6.05
C PHE A 91 6.05 -10.51 6.02
N VAL A 92 5.33 -10.99 4.99
CA VAL A 92 5.09 -12.42 4.82
C VAL A 92 5.94 -12.93 3.67
N GLU A 93 6.17 -14.26 3.65
CA GLU A 93 7.03 -14.89 2.67
C GLU A 93 6.30 -15.40 1.44
N TYR A 94 4.99 -15.40 1.45
CA TYR A 94 4.19 -15.90 0.34
C TYR A 94 3.13 -14.89 -0.04
N ALA A 95 2.95 -14.68 -1.33
CA ALA A 95 1.97 -13.72 -1.82
C ALA A 95 0.56 -14.03 -1.32
N SER A 96 0.25 -15.31 -1.17
CA SER A 96 -1.08 -15.74 -0.73
C SER A 96 -1.40 -15.32 0.71
N ARG A 97 -0.37 -14.92 1.48
CA ARG A 97 -0.57 -14.51 2.87
C ARG A 97 -0.68 -13.01 3.03
N ALA A 98 -0.51 -12.25 1.96
CA ALA A 98 -0.68 -10.80 2.03
C ALA A 98 -2.16 -10.49 2.18
N GLU A 99 -2.50 -9.69 3.19
CA GLU A 99 -3.89 -9.34 3.43
C GLU A 99 -4.01 -8.23 4.45
N TRP A 100 -5.11 -7.48 4.36
CA TRP A 100 -5.45 -6.52 5.39
C TRP A 100 -6.10 -7.26 6.55
N ARG A 101 -5.56 -7.06 7.74
CA ARG A 101 -6.16 -7.59 8.96
C ARG A 101 -7.05 -6.53 9.61
N SER A 102 -6.76 -5.25 9.35
CA SER A 102 -7.59 -4.16 9.87
C SER A 102 -8.20 -3.44 8.69
N GLN A 103 -9.42 -3.79 8.31
CA GLN A 103 -10.09 -3.21 7.16
C GLN A 103 -10.31 -1.71 7.30
N GLN A 104 -10.38 -1.22 8.53
CA GLN A 104 -10.59 0.19 8.80
C GLN A 104 -9.46 1.07 8.27
N LYS A 105 -8.26 0.51 8.13
CA LYS A 105 -7.09 1.27 7.71
C LYS A 105 -6.76 1.10 6.24
N LYS A 106 -7.53 0.28 5.53
CA LYS A 106 -7.24 -0.02 4.13
C LYS A 106 -7.22 1.23 3.27
N HIS A 107 -8.05 2.21 3.58
CA HIS A 107 -8.12 3.45 2.80
C HIS A 107 -6.81 4.25 2.83
N LEU A 108 -5.97 4.03 3.81
CA LEU A 108 -4.72 4.78 3.92
C LEU A 108 -3.74 4.44 2.80
N MET A 109 -3.94 3.30 2.14
CA MET A 109 -3.07 2.86 1.05
C MET A 109 -3.73 2.96 -0.32
N TYR A 110 -4.81 3.66 -0.42
CA TYR A 110 -5.43 3.94 -1.74
C TYR A 110 -4.83 5.17 -2.38
#